data_1b15f245c7a0c4c4268128c3f98f919f
#
_entry.id   1b15f245c7a0c4c4268128c3f98f919f
#
_cell.length_a   1.000
_cell.length_b   1.000
_cell.length_c   1.000
_cell.angle_alpha   90.00
_cell.angle_beta   90.00
_cell.angle_gamma   90.00
#
_symmetry.space_group_name_H-M   'P 1'
#
loop_
_entity.id
_entity.type
_entity.pdbx_description
1 polymer ?
#
loop_
_entity_poly.entity_id
_entity_poly.type
_entity_poly.pdbx_seq_one_letter_code
_entity_poly.pdbx_strand_id
1 'polypeptide(L)'
;MELLNLPAPAKLNLFLHITGQRPNGYHELQSVFVLIDLCDHIDLRLDPSGKITRTGDVIGDVEKDLCVRAARLLKEKTGCPLGVTINVTKKIPSGAGMGGGSSDAATTFMGLNRLWNLGLSKEELIEMAPKLGADVPFFLLGTNAWVEGIGEKLTPINIPETQFEVIWPGVHQGTAEIFSHKDLTRDTERVTITFFADELEKNKWSRWGHNDLEPIARRVNPEVDKILELLPDFRMTGSGSAVFKPTDEPLAKGVLKKFPTKWQHFLVKSFTIHPLLSA
;
A
#
# COMPACT_ATOMS: atom_id res chain seq x y z
N MET A 1 -2.93 26.53 -13.19
CA MET A 1 -2.00 25.37 -13.34
C MET A 1 -2.67 24.15 -12.76
N GLU A 2 -2.54 23.00 -13.41
CA GLU A 2 -3.10 21.74 -12.93
C GLU A 2 -2.21 20.56 -13.32
N LEU A 3 -2.25 19.50 -12.54
CA LEU A 3 -1.68 18.21 -12.82
C LEU A 3 -2.83 17.20 -12.74
N LEU A 4 -3.07 16.49 -13.82
CA LEU A 4 -4.23 15.61 -13.97
C LEU A 4 -3.80 14.15 -14.10
N ASN A 5 -4.66 13.25 -13.61
CA ASN A 5 -4.53 11.81 -13.77
C ASN A 5 -3.19 11.26 -13.22
N LEU A 6 -2.72 11.81 -12.08
CA LEU A 6 -1.51 11.34 -11.42
C LEU A 6 -1.78 9.94 -10.85
N PRO A 7 -1.03 8.90 -11.25
CA PRO A 7 -1.25 7.55 -10.74
C PRO A 7 -0.74 7.40 -9.31
N ALA A 8 -1.55 6.79 -8.46
CA ALA A 8 -1.24 6.38 -7.10
C ALA A 8 -1.33 4.85 -7.01
N PRO A 9 -0.22 4.11 -7.24
CA PRO A 9 -0.21 2.66 -7.33
C PRO A 9 -0.47 1.98 -5.99
N ALA A 10 -1.11 0.82 -6.01
CA ALA A 10 -1.20 -0.06 -4.84
C ALA A 10 0.12 -0.79 -4.57
N LYS A 11 0.19 -1.49 -3.43
CA LYS A 11 1.28 -2.42 -3.10
C LYS A 11 0.74 -3.78 -2.70
N LEU A 12 1.60 -4.78 -2.79
CA LEU A 12 1.43 -6.08 -2.14
C LEU A 12 2.55 -6.30 -1.13
N ASN A 13 2.23 -7.01 -0.03
CA ASN A 13 3.22 -7.61 0.85
C ASN A 13 3.47 -9.04 0.37
N LEU A 14 4.64 -9.35 -0.14
CA LEU A 14 4.95 -10.73 -0.57
C LEU A 14 4.94 -11.70 0.61
N PHE A 15 5.34 -11.23 1.78
CA PHE A 15 5.18 -11.85 3.09
C PHE A 15 5.08 -10.75 4.15
N LEU A 16 4.71 -11.08 5.38
CA LEU A 16 4.72 -10.16 6.50
C LEU A 16 4.97 -10.94 7.79
N HIS A 17 6.18 -10.84 8.31
CA HIS A 17 6.58 -11.45 9.58
C HIS A 17 6.57 -10.40 10.68
N ILE A 18 6.01 -10.74 11.84
CA ILE A 18 6.07 -9.94 13.05
C ILE A 18 7.20 -10.51 13.92
N THR A 19 8.29 -9.76 14.02
CA THR A 19 9.54 -10.21 14.63
C THR A 19 9.74 -9.69 16.05
N GLY A 20 8.77 -8.93 16.57
CA GLY A 20 8.81 -8.38 17.90
C GLY A 20 7.75 -7.30 18.14
N GLN A 21 7.70 -6.82 19.40
CA GLN A 21 6.87 -5.69 19.78
C GLN A 21 7.70 -4.71 20.62
N ARG A 22 7.63 -3.43 20.27
CA ARG A 22 8.31 -2.34 21.01
C ARG A 22 7.57 -2.02 22.31
N PRO A 23 8.23 -1.42 23.33
CA PRO A 23 7.57 -0.98 24.56
C PRO A 23 6.42 0.00 24.37
N ASN A 24 6.44 0.75 23.27
CA ASN A 24 5.37 1.68 22.90
C ASN A 24 4.18 1.01 22.16
N GLY A 25 4.17 -0.34 22.08
CA GLY A 25 3.10 -1.12 21.48
C GLY A 25 3.20 -1.34 19.96
N TYR A 26 4.11 -0.64 19.26
CA TYR A 26 4.33 -0.91 17.83
C TYR A 26 5.02 -2.25 17.60
N HIS A 27 4.66 -2.90 16.48
CA HIS A 27 5.23 -4.19 16.11
C HIS A 27 6.43 -4.01 15.18
N GLU A 28 7.51 -4.74 15.48
CA GLU A 28 8.63 -4.92 14.55
C GLU A 28 8.21 -5.91 13.47
N LEU A 29 8.46 -5.58 12.22
CA LEU A 29 8.09 -6.43 11.10
C LEU A 29 9.23 -6.59 10.09
N GLN A 30 9.13 -7.65 9.30
CA GLN A 30 9.88 -7.83 8.06
C GLN A 30 8.90 -8.16 6.93
N SER A 31 9.12 -7.58 5.77
CA SER A 31 8.27 -7.76 4.59
C SER A 31 9.04 -7.45 3.31
N VAL A 32 8.45 -7.78 2.18
CA VAL A 32 8.80 -7.19 0.88
C VAL A 32 7.56 -6.52 0.32
N PHE A 33 7.69 -5.22 0.03
CA PHE A 33 6.64 -4.45 -0.61
C PHE A 33 6.90 -4.36 -2.12
N VAL A 34 5.88 -4.68 -2.90
CA VAL A 34 5.91 -4.62 -4.37
C VAL A 34 4.83 -3.68 -4.87
N LEU A 35 5.20 -2.71 -5.68
CA LEU A 35 4.27 -1.83 -6.38
C LEU A 35 3.54 -2.59 -7.48
N ILE A 36 2.25 -2.34 -7.66
CA ILE A 36 1.42 -2.95 -8.71
C ILE A 36 0.63 -1.90 -9.50
N ASP A 37 0.26 -2.22 -10.73
CA ASP A 37 -0.40 -1.32 -11.68
C ASP A 37 -1.90 -1.08 -11.42
N LEU A 38 -2.44 -1.54 -10.30
CA LEU A 38 -3.72 -1.09 -9.78
C LEU A 38 -3.54 0.28 -9.12
N CYS A 39 -4.03 1.33 -9.77
CA CYS A 39 -3.80 2.70 -9.33
C CYS A 39 -5.10 3.45 -9.06
N ASP A 40 -5.13 4.22 -7.97
CA ASP A 40 -6.01 5.38 -7.84
C ASP A 40 -5.48 6.52 -8.73
N HIS A 41 -6.29 7.53 -8.97
CA HIS A 41 -5.88 8.68 -9.78
C HIS A 41 -6.18 9.98 -9.05
N ILE A 42 -5.22 10.90 -9.10
CA ILE A 42 -5.28 12.18 -8.40
C ILE A 42 -5.16 13.33 -9.38
N ASP A 43 -6.12 14.25 -9.33
CA ASP A 43 -6.01 15.54 -9.98
C ASP A 43 -5.73 16.63 -8.96
N LEU A 44 -4.78 17.49 -9.26
CA LEU A 44 -4.41 18.64 -8.44
C LEU A 44 -4.60 19.91 -9.25
N ARG A 45 -5.48 20.80 -8.78
CA ARG A 45 -5.69 22.11 -9.38
C ARG A 45 -5.29 23.20 -8.41
N LEU A 46 -4.40 24.09 -8.86
CA LEU A 46 -3.91 25.21 -8.05
C LEU A 46 -5.08 26.11 -7.63
N ASP A 47 -5.10 26.45 -6.36
CA ASP A 47 -6.01 27.46 -5.78
C ASP A 47 -5.19 28.63 -5.24
N PRO A 48 -5.22 29.80 -5.90
CA PRO A 48 -4.45 30.98 -5.47
C PRO A 48 -4.96 31.57 -4.14
N SER A 49 -6.17 31.22 -3.70
CA SER A 49 -6.72 31.69 -2.42
C SER A 49 -6.06 31.05 -1.18
N GLY A 50 -5.24 30.04 -1.38
CA GLY A 50 -4.59 29.30 -0.30
C GLY A 50 -5.47 28.20 0.33
N LYS A 51 -6.69 27.99 -0.15
CA LYS A 51 -7.63 26.99 0.36
C LYS A 51 -7.25 25.59 -0.12
N ILE A 52 -7.39 24.59 0.76
CA ILE A 52 -7.30 23.17 0.41
C ILE A 52 -8.71 22.61 0.35
N THR A 53 -9.10 22.08 -0.80
CA THR A 53 -10.42 21.50 -1.06
C THR A 53 -10.25 20.05 -1.52
N ARG A 54 -11.08 19.13 -1.01
CA ARG A 54 -11.10 17.71 -1.36
C ARG A 54 -12.39 17.38 -2.09
N THR A 55 -12.28 16.75 -3.26
CA THR A 55 -13.41 16.34 -4.13
C THR A 55 -13.21 14.92 -4.66
N GLY A 56 -14.18 14.37 -5.38
CA GLY A 56 -14.17 13.01 -5.90
C GLY A 56 -14.57 11.99 -4.83
N ASP A 57 -13.98 10.81 -4.87
CA ASP A 57 -14.28 9.73 -3.93
C ASP A 57 -13.69 10.04 -2.55
N VAL A 58 -14.55 10.36 -1.59
CA VAL A 58 -14.18 10.67 -0.21
C VAL A 58 -14.56 9.49 0.68
N ILE A 59 -13.58 8.96 1.42
CA ILE A 59 -13.79 7.87 2.37
C ILE A 59 -13.65 8.42 3.79
N GLY A 60 -14.79 8.51 4.51
CA GLY A 60 -14.84 9.00 5.89
C GLY A 60 -14.72 10.52 6.00
N ASP A 61 -14.07 10.98 7.07
CA ASP A 61 -13.92 12.38 7.41
C ASP A 61 -12.81 13.04 6.56
N VAL A 62 -13.17 14.11 5.84
CA VAL A 62 -12.23 14.87 4.99
C VAL A 62 -11.03 15.43 5.77
N GLU A 63 -11.23 15.79 7.05
CA GLU A 63 -10.14 16.29 7.89
C GLU A 63 -9.07 15.22 8.20
N LYS A 64 -9.47 13.95 8.15
CA LYS A 64 -8.59 12.78 8.32
C LYS A 64 -8.04 12.23 7.00
N ASP A 65 -8.52 12.74 5.86
CA ASP A 65 -8.04 12.33 4.53
C ASP A 65 -6.54 12.60 4.40
N LEU A 66 -5.78 11.57 4.02
CA LEU A 66 -4.31 11.66 3.99
C LEU A 66 -3.80 12.62 2.90
N CYS A 67 -4.53 12.84 1.81
CA CYS A 67 -4.19 13.83 0.79
C CYS A 67 -4.32 15.26 1.35
N VAL A 68 -5.39 15.53 2.12
CA VAL A 68 -5.59 16.83 2.80
C VAL A 68 -4.49 17.07 3.83
N ARG A 69 -4.19 16.06 4.64
CA ARG A 69 -3.11 16.10 5.63
C ARG A 69 -1.74 16.31 4.98
N ALA A 70 -1.48 15.67 3.84
CA ALA A 70 -0.28 15.86 3.04
C ALA A 70 -0.13 17.32 2.58
N ALA A 71 -1.18 17.88 2.00
CA ALA A 71 -1.18 19.28 1.57
C ALA A 71 -0.94 20.25 2.73
N ARG A 72 -1.59 20.03 3.88
CA ARG A 72 -1.38 20.86 5.09
C ARG A 72 0.03 20.75 5.62
N LEU A 73 0.58 19.54 5.67
CA LEU A 73 1.95 19.31 6.15
C LEU A 73 3.00 20.03 5.28
N LEU A 74 2.82 20.00 3.95
CA LEU A 74 3.70 20.76 3.04
C LEU A 74 3.57 22.26 3.25
N LYS A 75 2.36 22.79 3.37
CA LYS A 75 2.16 24.23 3.68
C LYS A 75 2.82 24.64 4.98
N GLU A 76 2.64 23.85 6.05
CA GLU A 76 3.24 24.10 7.35
C GLU A 76 4.78 24.13 7.28
N LYS A 77 5.37 23.19 6.56
CA LYS A 77 6.82 23.03 6.45
C LYS A 77 7.50 24.06 5.57
N THR A 78 6.81 24.50 4.51
CA THR A 78 7.41 25.38 3.48
C THR A 78 6.94 26.84 3.57
N GLY A 79 5.88 27.10 4.34
CA GLY A 79 5.23 28.42 4.36
C GLY A 79 4.51 28.76 3.05
N CYS A 80 4.27 27.80 2.15
CA CYS A 80 3.62 28.01 0.86
C CYS A 80 2.22 28.63 1.04
N PRO A 81 1.92 29.81 0.46
CA PRO A 81 0.62 30.45 0.59
C PRO A 81 -0.46 29.82 -0.31
N LEU A 82 -0.05 29.07 -1.33
CA LEU A 82 -0.95 28.50 -2.33
C LEU A 82 -1.83 27.40 -1.74
N GLY A 83 -3.02 27.26 -2.30
CA GLY A 83 -3.95 26.18 -2.02
C GLY A 83 -4.07 25.19 -3.18
N VAL A 84 -4.96 24.24 -3.05
CA VAL A 84 -5.19 23.19 -4.05
C VAL A 84 -6.59 22.61 -3.93
N THR A 85 -7.21 22.30 -5.07
CA THR A 85 -8.32 21.37 -5.14
C THR A 85 -7.77 19.99 -5.48
N ILE A 86 -7.97 19.03 -4.59
CA ILE A 86 -7.52 17.64 -4.73
C ILE A 86 -8.74 16.80 -5.10
N ASN A 87 -8.75 16.21 -6.28
CA ASN A 87 -9.76 15.25 -6.68
C ASN A 87 -9.13 13.84 -6.71
N VAL A 88 -9.77 12.88 -6.05
CA VAL A 88 -9.30 11.48 -6.05
C VAL A 88 -10.35 10.60 -6.68
N THR A 89 -9.95 9.78 -7.63
CA THR A 89 -10.73 8.69 -8.22
C THR A 89 -10.20 7.37 -7.70
N LYS A 90 -10.98 6.65 -6.93
CA LYS A 90 -10.60 5.40 -6.27
C LYS A 90 -10.81 4.18 -7.17
N LYS A 91 -9.80 3.33 -7.25
CA LYS A 91 -9.85 1.99 -7.84
C LYS A 91 -9.31 0.94 -6.88
N ILE A 92 -8.41 1.34 -5.98
CA ILE A 92 -7.86 0.46 -4.94
C ILE A 92 -8.92 0.30 -3.85
N PRO A 93 -9.40 -0.93 -3.57
CA PRO A 93 -10.39 -1.15 -2.54
C PRO A 93 -9.93 -0.67 -1.16
N SER A 94 -10.83 -0.01 -0.45
CA SER A 94 -10.53 0.49 0.90
C SER A 94 -10.48 -0.66 1.92
N GLY A 95 -9.49 -0.60 2.83
CA GLY A 95 -9.30 -1.63 3.86
C GLY A 95 -8.96 -3.00 3.30
N ALA A 96 -8.22 -3.02 2.20
CA ALA A 96 -7.79 -4.24 1.50
C ALA A 96 -6.34 -4.65 1.79
N GLY A 97 -5.61 -3.90 2.63
CA GLY A 97 -4.18 -4.18 2.91
C GLY A 97 -3.23 -3.75 1.79
N MET A 98 -3.70 -3.00 0.79
CA MET A 98 -2.94 -2.62 -0.41
C MET A 98 -2.38 -1.18 -0.37
N GLY A 99 -2.50 -0.47 0.74
CA GLY A 99 -1.84 0.83 0.95
C GLY A 99 -2.43 2.02 0.17
N GLY A 100 -3.67 1.92 -0.38
CA GLY A 100 -4.23 2.95 -1.27
C GLY A 100 -4.20 4.36 -0.70
N GLY A 101 -4.65 4.59 0.55
CA GLY A 101 -4.63 5.92 1.16
C GLY A 101 -3.21 6.49 1.35
N SER A 102 -2.23 5.63 1.66
CA SER A 102 -0.83 6.03 1.78
C SER A 102 -0.23 6.36 0.42
N SER A 103 -0.61 5.65 -0.62
CA SER A 103 -0.24 5.92 -2.01
C SER A 103 -0.82 7.27 -2.49
N ASP A 104 -2.10 7.52 -2.19
CA ASP A 104 -2.75 8.79 -2.49
C ASP A 104 -1.99 9.98 -1.84
N ALA A 105 -1.61 9.82 -0.57
CA ALA A 105 -0.85 10.84 0.14
C ALA A 105 0.54 11.08 -0.47
N ALA A 106 1.27 10.01 -0.80
CA ALA A 106 2.58 10.11 -1.44
C ALA A 106 2.49 10.77 -2.81
N THR A 107 1.52 10.37 -3.63
CA THR A 107 1.25 10.99 -4.94
C THR A 107 0.87 12.45 -4.80
N THR A 108 0.07 12.80 -3.78
CA THR A 108 -0.25 14.20 -3.45
C THR A 108 1.00 14.98 -3.06
N PHE A 109 1.90 14.43 -2.24
CA PHE A 109 3.17 15.06 -1.90
C PHE A 109 4.02 15.37 -3.15
N MET A 110 4.25 14.36 -3.99
CA MET A 110 5.03 14.53 -5.23
C MET A 110 4.38 15.55 -6.18
N GLY A 111 3.07 15.44 -6.34
CA GLY A 111 2.30 16.35 -7.21
C GLY A 111 2.32 17.79 -6.70
N LEU A 112 2.13 18.03 -5.39
CA LEU A 112 2.16 19.36 -4.81
C LEU A 112 3.56 19.98 -4.80
N ASN A 113 4.60 19.17 -4.59
CA ASN A 113 5.98 19.62 -4.72
C ASN A 113 6.23 20.24 -6.12
N ARG A 114 5.70 19.61 -7.18
CA ARG A 114 5.76 20.11 -8.55
C ARG A 114 4.80 21.30 -8.77
N LEU A 115 3.53 21.17 -8.37
CA LEU A 115 2.47 22.16 -8.64
C LEU A 115 2.76 23.51 -7.95
N TRP A 116 3.25 23.47 -6.71
CA TRP A 116 3.61 24.64 -5.92
C TRP A 116 5.06 25.09 -6.10
N ASN A 117 5.84 24.36 -6.92
CA ASN A 117 7.26 24.63 -7.19
C ASN A 117 8.10 24.76 -5.92
N LEU A 118 7.96 23.78 -4.99
CA LEU A 118 8.61 23.85 -3.68
C LEU A 118 10.09 23.51 -3.73
N GLY A 119 10.54 22.73 -4.72
CA GLY A 119 11.94 22.33 -4.89
C GLY A 119 12.45 21.35 -3.83
N LEU A 120 11.54 20.66 -3.11
CA LEU A 120 11.93 19.68 -2.11
C LEU A 120 12.54 18.43 -2.76
N SER A 121 13.61 17.91 -2.17
CA SER A 121 14.20 16.64 -2.57
C SER A 121 13.31 15.46 -2.18
N LYS A 122 13.58 14.30 -2.76
CA LYS A 122 12.90 13.05 -2.41
C LYS A 122 13.12 12.69 -0.94
N GLU A 123 14.33 12.90 -0.44
CA GLU A 123 14.73 12.63 0.93
C GLU A 123 13.94 13.51 1.92
N GLU A 124 13.77 14.80 1.63
CA GLU A 124 12.96 15.71 2.45
C GLU A 124 11.49 15.31 2.50
N LEU A 125 10.92 14.83 1.38
CA LEU A 125 9.56 14.31 1.34
C LEU A 125 9.43 13.02 2.18
N ILE A 126 10.41 12.10 2.07
CA ILE A 126 10.44 10.84 2.83
C ILE A 126 10.55 11.10 4.33
N GLU A 127 11.35 12.09 4.76
CA GLU A 127 11.48 12.46 6.19
C GLU A 127 10.16 12.92 6.81
N MET A 128 9.33 13.61 6.04
CA MET A 128 8.02 14.08 6.50
C MET A 128 6.93 12.98 6.51
N ALA A 129 7.07 11.99 5.63
CA ALA A 129 6.05 11.00 5.32
C ALA A 129 5.53 10.16 6.51
N PRO A 130 6.35 9.76 7.51
CA PRO A 130 5.87 8.99 8.66
C PRO A 130 4.78 9.68 9.47
N LYS A 131 4.67 11.02 9.41
CA LYS A 131 3.59 11.78 10.07
C LYS A 131 2.21 11.53 9.44
N LEU A 132 2.18 11.04 8.21
CA LEU A 132 0.94 10.72 7.49
C LEU A 132 0.56 9.25 7.67
N GLY A 133 1.55 8.35 7.61
CA GLY A 133 1.33 6.91 7.77
C GLY A 133 2.60 6.10 7.50
N ALA A 134 2.64 4.88 8.03
CA ALA A 134 3.82 4.00 7.97
C ALA A 134 4.20 3.60 6.54
N ASP A 135 3.22 3.43 5.64
CA ASP A 135 3.46 3.01 4.25
C ASP A 135 3.77 4.19 3.30
N VAL A 136 3.56 5.46 3.72
CA VAL A 136 3.77 6.63 2.84
C VAL A 136 5.22 6.75 2.37
N PRO A 137 6.24 6.51 3.23
CA PRO A 137 7.65 6.53 2.80
C PRO A 137 7.95 5.55 1.66
N PHE A 138 7.33 4.37 1.65
CA PHE A 138 7.51 3.38 0.59
C PHE A 138 7.08 3.91 -0.77
N PHE A 139 5.91 4.53 -0.85
CA PHE A 139 5.41 5.09 -2.11
C PHE A 139 6.25 6.28 -2.60
N LEU A 140 6.85 7.06 -1.70
CA LEU A 140 7.80 8.11 -2.04
C LEU A 140 9.16 7.54 -2.46
N LEU A 141 9.62 6.46 -1.83
CA LEU A 141 10.80 5.72 -2.28
C LEU A 141 10.60 5.29 -3.74
N GLY A 142 9.40 4.80 -4.06
CA GLY A 142 8.94 4.55 -5.41
C GLY A 142 9.59 3.37 -6.10
N THR A 143 10.21 2.46 -5.36
CA THR A 143 10.75 1.19 -5.86
C THR A 143 10.34 0.06 -4.93
N ASN A 144 10.35 -1.17 -5.41
CA ASN A 144 10.13 -2.34 -4.56
C ASN A 144 11.18 -2.36 -3.44
N ALA A 145 10.80 -2.78 -2.25
CA ALA A 145 11.67 -2.67 -1.08
C ALA A 145 11.54 -3.87 -0.14
N TRP A 146 12.66 -4.26 0.42
CA TRP A 146 12.75 -4.96 1.69
C TRP A 146 12.42 -3.99 2.81
N VAL A 147 11.54 -4.40 3.70
CA VAL A 147 10.94 -3.54 4.72
C VAL A 147 11.19 -4.10 6.11
N GLU A 148 11.66 -3.27 7.02
CA GLU A 148 11.91 -3.61 8.42
C GLU A 148 11.43 -2.48 9.36
N GLY A 149 11.63 -2.70 10.66
CA GLY A 149 11.16 -1.77 11.69
C GLY A 149 9.64 -1.87 11.84
N ILE A 150 8.95 -0.74 11.94
CA ILE A 150 7.48 -0.66 11.93
C ILE A 150 6.93 -0.44 10.50
N GLY A 151 7.80 -0.59 9.47
CA GLY A 151 7.52 -0.29 8.06
C GLY A 151 8.35 0.87 7.50
N GLU A 152 9.18 1.52 8.34
CA GLU A 152 9.94 2.73 8.00
C GLU A 152 11.35 2.47 7.43
N LYS A 153 11.92 1.30 7.68
CA LYS A 153 13.25 0.95 7.19
C LYS A 153 13.11 0.28 5.83
N LEU A 154 13.47 1.00 4.79
CA LEU A 154 13.28 0.59 3.41
C LEU A 154 14.62 0.40 2.71
N THR A 155 14.88 -0.81 2.23
CA THR A 155 16.03 -1.12 1.39
C THR A 155 15.53 -1.51 -0.01
N PRO A 156 15.86 -0.75 -1.06
CA PRO A 156 15.45 -1.10 -2.42
C PRO A 156 15.88 -2.54 -2.78
N ILE A 157 14.96 -3.26 -3.42
CA ILE A 157 15.22 -4.63 -3.90
C ILE A 157 14.65 -4.81 -5.30
N ASN A 158 15.38 -5.52 -6.13
CA ASN A 158 14.91 -5.84 -7.47
C ASN A 158 14.06 -7.12 -7.44
N ILE A 159 12.78 -6.98 -7.76
CA ILE A 159 11.84 -8.09 -7.92
C ILE A 159 11.59 -8.27 -9.42
N PRO A 160 11.66 -9.50 -9.96
CA PRO A 160 11.31 -9.75 -11.36
C PRO A 160 9.91 -9.24 -11.70
N GLU A 161 9.74 -8.75 -12.92
CA GLU A 161 8.41 -8.39 -13.40
C GLU A 161 7.48 -9.59 -13.27
N THR A 162 6.39 -9.39 -12.55
CA THR A 162 5.50 -10.46 -12.12
C THR A 162 4.06 -10.05 -12.32
N GLN A 163 3.27 -10.95 -12.87
CA GLN A 163 1.82 -10.81 -12.88
C GLN A 163 1.25 -11.40 -11.61
N PHE A 164 0.34 -10.66 -10.98
CA PHE A 164 -0.39 -11.11 -9.79
C PHE A 164 -1.88 -11.17 -10.07
N GLU A 165 -2.50 -12.18 -9.52
CA GLU A 165 -3.94 -12.26 -9.40
C GLU A 165 -4.32 -11.82 -7.99
N VAL A 166 -5.19 -10.81 -7.88
CA VAL A 166 -5.62 -10.21 -6.61
C VAL A 166 -7.13 -10.33 -6.51
N ILE A 167 -7.62 -10.77 -5.35
CA ILE A 167 -9.05 -10.85 -5.08
C ILE A 167 -9.35 -10.11 -3.78
N TRP A 168 -10.28 -9.17 -3.84
CA TRP A 168 -10.80 -8.49 -2.68
C TRP A 168 -12.21 -9.01 -2.36
N PRO A 169 -12.45 -9.53 -1.13
CA PRO A 169 -13.72 -10.15 -0.77
C PRO A 169 -14.85 -9.15 -0.46
N GLY A 170 -14.70 -7.88 -0.82
CA GLY A 170 -15.73 -6.87 -0.62
C GLY A 170 -15.94 -6.44 0.83
N VAL A 171 -14.95 -6.63 1.70
CA VAL A 171 -15.01 -6.28 3.13
C VAL A 171 -13.80 -5.46 3.54
N HIS A 172 -14.06 -4.43 4.34
CA HIS A 172 -13.01 -3.61 4.94
C HIS A 172 -12.42 -4.32 6.17
N GLN A 173 -11.08 -4.35 6.28
CA GLN A 173 -10.38 -4.87 7.44
C GLN A 173 -9.65 -3.75 8.17
N GLY A 174 -9.94 -3.57 9.46
CA GLY A 174 -9.26 -2.59 10.30
C GLY A 174 -7.87 -3.08 10.73
N THR A 175 -6.82 -2.40 10.31
CA THR A 175 -5.42 -2.76 10.64
C THR A 175 -5.19 -2.81 12.15
N ALA A 176 -5.72 -1.83 12.91
CA ALA A 176 -5.53 -1.76 14.36
C ALA A 176 -6.12 -2.96 15.09
N GLU A 177 -7.28 -3.48 14.64
CA GLU A 177 -7.94 -4.65 15.20
C GLU A 177 -7.03 -5.89 15.10
N ILE A 178 -6.44 -6.12 13.92
CA ILE A 178 -5.54 -7.26 13.68
C ILE A 178 -4.30 -7.16 14.55
N PHE A 179 -3.61 -6.01 14.53
CA PHE A 179 -2.37 -5.83 15.29
C PHE A 179 -2.57 -5.88 16.82
N SER A 180 -3.74 -5.49 17.33
CA SER A 180 -4.04 -5.53 18.77
C SER A 180 -4.51 -6.91 19.28
N HIS A 181 -4.73 -7.87 18.37
CA HIS A 181 -5.26 -9.17 18.76
C HIS A 181 -4.29 -9.94 19.65
N LYS A 182 -4.79 -10.52 20.75
CA LYS A 182 -3.98 -11.21 21.77
C LYS A 182 -3.21 -12.42 21.22
N ASP A 183 -3.79 -13.14 20.27
CA ASP A 183 -3.22 -14.36 19.68
C ASP A 183 -2.33 -14.07 18.46
N LEU A 184 -2.00 -12.81 18.20
CA LEU A 184 -1.07 -12.46 17.13
C LEU A 184 0.33 -13.00 17.46
N THR A 185 0.96 -13.72 16.53
CA THR A 185 2.37 -14.11 16.58
C THR A 185 3.26 -12.86 16.58
N ARG A 186 4.24 -12.79 17.51
CA ARG A 186 5.10 -11.60 17.67
C ARG A 186 6.59 -11.92 17.76
N ASP A 187 6.96 -13.14 17.48
CA ASP A 187 8.30 -13.71 17.66
C ASP A 187 8.75 -14.56 16.46
N THR A 188 8.19 -14.27 15.28
CA THR A 188 8.64 -14.92 14.05
C THR A 188 10.13 -14.65 13.84
N GLU A 189 10.88 -15.69 13.54
CA GLU A 189 12.33 -15.63 13.38
C GLU A 189 12.72 -14.65 12.26
N ARG A 190 13.69 -13.79 12.55
CA ARG A 190 14.19 -12.83 11.57
C ARG A 190 14.98 -13.53 10.48
N VAL A 191 14.77 -13.09 9.26
CA VAL A 191 15.53 -13.52 8.09
C VAL A 191 16.36 -12.36 7.54
N THR A 192 17.40 -12.68 6.79
CA THR A 192 18.23 -11.65 6.17
C THR A 192 17.76 -11.33 4.75
N ILE A 193 18.01 -10.10 4.31
CA ILE A 193 17.75 -9.70 2.92
C ILE A 193 18.53 -10.59 1.93
N THR A 194 19.74 -11.02 2.30
CA THR A 194 20.54 -11.96 1.51
C THR A 194 19.87 -13.30 1.33
N PHE A 195 19.28 -13.84 2.38
CA PHE A 195 18.51 -15.08 2.28
C PHE A 195 17.35 -14.95 1.29
N PHE A 196 16.62 -13.83 1.36
CA PHE A 196 15.52 -13.58 0.42
C PHE A 196 16.04 -13.38 -1.02
N ALA A 197 17.19 -12.73 -1.19
CA ALA A 197 17.86 -12.60 -2.51
C ALA A 197 18.21 -13.98 -3.11
N ASP A 198 18.71 -14.92 -2.28
CA ASP A 198 18.95 -16.30 -2.71
C ASP A 198 17.66 -17.01 -3.15
N GLU A 199 16.52 -16.76 -2.48
CA GLU A 199 15.23 -17.32 -2.87
C GLU A 199 14.71 -16.68 -4.19
N LEU A 200 15.04 -15.40 -4.45
CA LEU A 200 14.77 -14.74 -5.73
C LEU A 200 15.55 -15.43 -6.86
N GLU A 201 16.86 -15.64 -6.71
CA GLU A 201 17.71 -16.31 -7.70
C GLU A 201 17.25 -17.75 -8.01
N LYS A 202 16.77 -18.46 -6.98
CA LYS A 202 16.23 -19.83 -7.12
C LYS A 202 14.80 -19.86 -7.68
N ASN A 203 14.20 -18.71 -7.97
CA ASN A 203 12.79 -18.55 -8.36
C ASN A 203 11.77 -19.20 -7.40
N LYS A 204 12.09 -19.19 -6.09
CA LYS A 204 11.24 -19.75 -5.04
C LYS A 204 10.51 -18.69 -4.21
N TRP A 205 10.90 -17.44 -4.36
CA TRP A 205 10.40 -16.30 -3.60
C TRP A 205 8.87 -16.14 -3.61
N SER A 206 8.24 -16.52 -4.71
CA SER A 206 6.79 -16.36 -4.90
C SER A 206 5.95 -17.20 -3.93
N ARG A 207 6.53 -18.28 -3.38
CA ARG A 207 5.90 -19.16 -2.38
C ARG A 207 6.58 -19.07 -1.00
N TRP A 208 7.63 -18.28 -0.90
CA TRP A 208 8.37 -18.16 0.34
C TRP A 208 7.68 -17.20 1.34
N GLY A 209 7.85 -17.51 2.63
CA GLY A 209 7.29 -16.71 3.72
C GLY A 209 5.78 -16.90 3.90
N HIS A 210 5.24 -16.22 4.88
CA HIS A 210 3.83 -16.22 5.24
C HIS A 210 3.42 -14.82 5.74
N ASN A 211 2.17 -14.64 6.09
CA ASN A 211 1.69 -13.42 6.69
C ASN A 211 1.17 -13.71 8.11
N ASP A 212 1.88 -13.24 9.13
CA ASP A 212 1.52 -13.45 10.54
C ASP A 212 0.17 -12.85 10.92
N LEU A 213 -0.31 -11.87 10.14
CA LEU A 213 -1.62 -11.26 10.35
C LEU A 213 -2.76 -12.12 9.80
N GLU A 214 -2.49 -13.02 8.84
CA GLU A 214 -3.50 -13.80 8.14
C GLU A 214 -4.31 -14.72 9.08
N PRO A 215 -3.72 -15.49 10.02
CA PRO A 215 -4.50 -16.32 10.94
C PRO A 215 -5.50 -15.52 11.79
N ILE A 216 -5.13 -14.29 12.16
CA ILE A 216 -6.02 -13.40 12.90
C ILE A 216 -7.11 -12.86 12.02
N ALA A 217 -6.76 -12.38 10.81
CA ALA A 217 -7.74 -11.86 9.84
C ALA A 217 -8.80 -12.91 9.49
N ARG A 218 -8.41 -14.17 9.31
CA ARG A 218 -9.33 -15.30 9.06
C ARG A 218 -10.32 -15.50 10.21
N ARG A 219 -9.87 -15.33 11.46
CA ARG A 219 -10.74 -15.49 12.66
C ARG A 219 -11.73 -14.35 12.82
N VAL A 220 -11.31 -13.11 12.57
CA VAL A 220 -12.15 -11.94 12.79
C VAL A 220 -13.03 -11.60 11.59
N ASN A 221 -12.68 -12.12 10.41
CA ASN A 221 -13.37 -11.81 9.17
C ASN A 221 -13.70 -13.10 8.38
N PRO A 222 -14.93 -13.62 8.47
CA PRO A 222 -15.34 -14.85 7.79
C PRO A 222 -15.17 -14.82 6.26
N GLU A 223 -15.20 -13.65 5.63
CA GLU A 223 -14.99 -13.56 4.18
C GLU A 223 -13.53 -13.79 3.79
N VAL A 224 -12.57 -13.39 4.65
CA VAL A 224 -11.15 -13.69 4.45
C VAL A 224 -10.90 -15.20 4.61
N ASP A 225 -11.51 -15.82 5.60
CA ASP A 225 -11.41 -17.26 5.80
C ASP A 225 -11.99 -18.03 4.61
N LYS A 226 -13.21 -17.69 4.21
CA LYS A 226 -13.89 -18.30 3.07
C LYS A 226 -13.10 -18.23 1.75
N ILE A 227 -12.48 -17.08 1.45
CA ILE A 227 -11.71 -16.92 0.22
C ILE A 227 -10.43 -17.78 0.26
N LEU A 228 -9.73 -17.83 1.40
CA LEU A 228 -8.52 -18.64 1.55
C LEU A 228 -8.79 -20.13 1.66
N GLU A 229 -9.97 -20.55 2.13
CA GLU A 229 -10.42 -21.95 2.00
C GLU A 229 -10.68 -22.34 0.54
N LEU A 230 -11.34 -21.46 -0.22
CA LEU A 230 -11.67 -21.68 -1.61
C LEU A 230 -10.43 -21.65 -2.53
N LEU A 231 -9.44 -20.84 -2.16
CA LEU A 231 -8.25 -20.55 -2.95
C LEU A 231 -6.98 -20.74 -2.11
N PRO A 232 -6.61 -21.98 -1.76
CA PRO A 232 -5.51 -22.28 -0.83
C PRO A 232 -4.12 -21.87 -1.35
N ASP A 233 -3.97 -21.61 -2.65
CA ASP A 233 -2.72 -21.10 -3.24
C ASP A 233 -2.55 -19.58 -3.10
N PHE A 234 -3.61 -18.88 -2.65
CA PHE A 234 -3.56 -17.44 -2.39
C PHE A 234 -3.09 -17.18 -0.97
N ARG A 235 -2.59 -15.98 -0.72
CA ARG A 235 -2.22 -15.47 0.60
C ARG A 235 -2.66 -14.03 0.78
N MET A 236 -2.87 -13.62 2.01
CA MET A 236 -3.33 -12.27 2.33
C MET A 236 -2.20 -11.25 2.18
N THR A 237 -2.51 -10.04 1.66
CA THR A 237 -1.59 -8.91 1.64
C THR A 237 -1.85 -7.96 2.81
N GLY A 238 -0.78 -7.49 3.48
CA GLY A 238 -0.89 -6.57 4.61
C GLY A 238 -1.78 -7.11 5.72
N SER A 239 -2.61 -6.25 6.29
CA SER A 239 -3.63 -6.64 7.29
C SER A 239 -4.91 -7.20 6.65
N GLY A 240 -4.95 -7.39 5.35
CA GLY A 240 -6.13 -7.84 4.61
C GLY A 240 -7.07 -6.66 4.30
N SER A 241 -8.18 -6.97 3.66
CA SER A 241 -8.81 -8.25 3.40
C SER A 241 -8.44 -8.88 2.04
N ALA A 242 -7.69 -8.21 1.17
CA ALA A 242 -7.35 -8.76 -0.13
C ALA A 242 -6.35 -9.92 -0.03
N VAL A 243 -6.52 -10.87 -0.93
CA VAL A 243 -5.61 -12.01 -1.13
C VAL A 243 -5.02 -11.98 -2.52
N PHE A 244 -3.84 -12.56 -2.69
CA PHE A 244 -3.15 -12.56 -3.97
C PHE A 244 -2.34 -13.83 -4.19
N LYS A 245 -2.01 -14.10 -5.45
CA LYS A 245 -0.94 -15.03 -5.83
C LYS A 245 -0.18 -14.49 -7.06
N PRO A 246 1.12 -14.75 -7.19
CA PRO A 246 1.83 -14.64 -8.46
C PRO A 246 1.30 -15.67 -9.44
N THR A 247 1.11 -15.31 -10.71
CA THR A 247 0.53 -16.23 -11.69
C THR A 247 0.96 -15.92 -13.11
N ASP A 248 1.28 -16.97 -13.85
CA ASP A 248 1.37 -16.95 -15.31
C ASP A 248 0.05 -17.45 -15.93
N GLU A 249 -0.77 -18.15 -15.13
CA GLU A 249 -2.06 -18.71 -15.53
C GLU A 249 -3.16 -18.22 -14.56
N PRO A 250 -3.90 -17.16 -14.94
CA PRO A 250 -5.01 -16.65 -14.14
C PRO A 250 -6.15 -17.67 -14.00
N LEU A 251 -6.96 -17.48 -12.96
CA LEU A 251 -8.16 -18.28 -12.74
C LEU A 251 -9.08 -18.25 -13.96
N ALA A 252 -9.57 -19.43 -14.34
CA ALA A 252 -10.48 -19.56 -15.45
C ALA A 252 -11.78 -18.76 -15.20
N LYS A 253 -12.34 -18.15 -16.25
CA LYS A 253 -13.60 -17.39 -16.19
C LYS A 253 -14.74 -18.17 -15.52
N GLY A 254 -14.76 -19.49 -15.66
CA GLY A 254 -15.75 -20.37 -15.02
C GLY A 254 -15.64 -20.43 -13.50
N VAL A 255 -14.44 -20.25 -12.94
CA VAL A 255 -14.20 -20.14 -11.49
C VAL A 255 -14.67 -18.77 -10.99
N LEU A 256 -14.28 -17.71 -11.69
CA LEU A 256 -14.66 -16.33 -11.32
C LEU A 256 -16.18 -16.13 -11.31
N LYS A 257 -16.92 -16.78 -12.20
CA LYS A 257 -18.40 -16.73 -12.21
C LYS A 257 -19.06 -17.32 -10.98
N LYS A 258 -18.34 -18.12 -10.19
CA LYS A 258 -18.85 -18.73 -8.95
C LYS A 258 -18.59 -17.84 -7.72
N PHE A 259 -17.82 -16.77 -7.88
CA PHE A 259 -17.55 -15.85 -6.78
C PHE A 259 -18.80 -15.06 -6.39
N PRO A 260 -18.97 -14.71 -5.10
CA PRO A 260 -19.98 -13.76 -4.68
C PRO A 260 -19.83 -12.44 -5.45
N THR A 261 -20.95 -11.80 -5.79
CA THR A 261 -20.97 -10.56 -6.59
C THR A 261 -20.20 -9.39 -5.97
N LYS A 262 -20.04 -9.41 -4.64
CA LYS A 262 -19.22 -8.39 -3.92
C LYS A 262 -17.72 -8.60 -4.04
N TRP A 263 -17.26 -9.78 -4.50
CA TRP A 263 -15.84 -10.03 -4.68
C TRP A 263 -15.35 -9.36 -5.96
N GLN A 264 -14.24 -8.67 -5.87
CA GLN A 264 -13.58 -8.04 -7.02
C GLN A 264 -12.30 -8.80 -7.34
N HIS A 265 -12.09 -9.04 -8.61
CA HIS A 265 -10.92 -9.73 -9.15
C HIS A 265 -10.12 -8.77 -10.02
N PHE A 266 -8.81 -8.73 -9.78
CA PHE A 266 -7.86 -7.91 -10.51
C PHE A 266 -6.72 -8.79 -11.02
N LEU A 267 -6.35 -8.60 -12.27
CA LEU A 267 -5.12 -9.14 -12.84
C LEU A 267 -4.18 -7.97 -13.03
N VAL A 268 -3.08 -7.96 -12.30
CA VAL A 268 -2.19 -6.80 -12.17
C VAL A 268 -0.73 -7.20 -12.42
N LYS A 269 0.10 -6.23 -12.79
CA LYS A 269 1.55 -6.41 -12.96
C LYS A 269 2.31 -5.61 -11.91
N SER A 270 3.48 -6.11 -11.52
CA SER A 270 4.38 -5.32 -10.70
C SER A 270 4.98 -4.15 -11.49
N PHE A 271 5.17 -3.02 -10.78
CA PHE A 271 6.06 -1.96 -11.24
C PHE A 271 7.45 -2.14 -10.64
N THR A 272 8.48 -1.84 -11.39
CA THR A 272 9.86 -1.72 -10.89
C THR A 272 10.09 -0.35 -10.26
N ILE A 273 9.41 0.68 -10.78
CA ILE A 273 9.49 2.06 -10.32
C ILE A 273 8.11 2.72 -10.37
N HIS A 274 7.84 3.60 -9.42
CA HIS A 274 6.60 4.39 -9.36
C HIS A 274 6.44 5.23 -10.64
N PRO A 275 5.26 5.23 -11.30
CA PRO A 275 5.07 5.90 -12.58
C PRO A 275 5.42 7.41 -12.60
N LEU A 276 5.26 8.11 -11.47
CA LEU A 276 5.65 9.53 -11.38
C LEU A 276 7.15 9.77 -11.24
N LEU A 277 7.95 8.73 -11.03
CA LEU A 277 9.40 8.79 -10.90
C LEU A 277 10.13 8.25 -12.13
N SER A 278 9.39 7.61 -13.04
CA SER A 278 9.91 7.06 -14.30
C SER A 278 9.84 8.04 -15.47
N ALA A 279 9.33 9.26 -15.25
CA ALA A 279 9.11 10.30 -16.27
C ALA A 279 10.21 11.36 -16.25
#